data_9cac93059f88c9c21ea035fe724ba7ef
#
_entry.id   9cac93059f88c9c21ea035fe724ba7ef
#
_cell.length_a   1.000
_cell.length_b   1.000
_cell.length_c   1.000
_cell.angle_alpha   90.00
_cell.angle_beta   90.00
_cell.angle_gamma   90.00
#
_symmetry.space_group_name_H-M   'P 1'
#
loop_
_entity.id
_entity.type
_entity.pdbx_description
1 polymer ?
#
loop_
_entity_poly.entity_id
_entity_poly.type
_entity_poly.pdbx_seq_one_letter_code
_entity_poly.pdbx_strand_id
1 'polypeptide(L)'
;PLFILHDGPPYANGDIHLGHALNKILKDFIVRYKNMAGFKAPYVPGWDTHGLPTELKARKKAGIGNSAEISVVELRKMCEEFVKGYIDDQRTQFKRLGVIGEWDNPYITLKKEFEQEQIKVFAAMASKGYIYKGLKPVYWCSDCNTALAEAEIEYAEDPCHSIYGKFKVTDDMGKLSALGAVLNKTYIAIWT
;
A
#
# COMPACT_ATOMS: atom_id res chain seq x y z
N PRO A 1 -7.61 14.70 33.26
CA PRO A 1 -7.50 15.10 31.85
C PRO A 1 -7.52 13.86 30.93
N LEU A 2 -7.97 14.02 29.67
CA LEU A 2 -7.97 12.97 28.66
C LEU A 2 -6.63 12.94 27.94
N PHE A 3 -6.07 11.74 27.69
CA PHE A 3 -4.92 11.49 26.85
C PHE A 3 -5.24 10.39 25.85
N ILE A 4 -5.16 10.66 24.57
CA ILE A 4 -5.43 9.69 23.51
C ILE A 4 -4.15 9.38 22.75
N LEU A 5 -3.77 8.11 22.74
CA LEU A 5 -2.70 7.59 21.88
C LEU A 5 -3.34 6.81 20.74
N HIS A 6 -3.17 7.32 19.53
CA HIS A 6 -3.68 6.66 18.34
C HIS A 6 -2.86 5.41 17.99
N ASP A 7 -3.53 4.36 17.56
CA ASP A 7 -2.86 3.15 17.09
C ASP A 7 -2.54 3.25 15.60
N GLY A 8 -1.28 2.98 15.20
CA GLY A 8 -0.95 2.64 13.83
C GLY A 8 -1.37 1.19 13.60
N PRO A 9 -2.41 0.94 12.81
CA PRO A 9 -3.01 -0.38 12.70
C PRO A 9 -2.11 -1.34 11.91
N PRO A 10 -1.83 -2.55 12.41
CA PRO A 10 -1.14 -3.56 11.64
C PRO A 10 -2.04 -4.14 10.56
N TYR A 11 -1.43 -4.71 9.51
CA TYR A 11 -2.16 -5.55 8.57
C TYR A 11 -2.61 -6.85 9.23
N ALA A 12 -3.88 -7.20 9.02
CA ALA A 12 -4.44 -8.49 9.47
C ALA A 12 -4.15 -9.59 8.42
N ASN A 13 -2.89 -9.94 8.22
CA ASN A 13 -2.48 -10.83 7.13
C ASN A 13 -1.45 -11.88 7.53
N GLY A 14 -1.34 -12.19 8.82
CA GLY A 14 -0.41 -13.18 9.38
C GLY A 14 -0.28 -13.03 10.89
N ASP A 15 0.51 -13.91 11.50
CA ASP A 15 0.87 -13.81 12.92
C ASP A 15 1.65 -12.55 13.23
N ILE A 16 1.65 -12.15 14.50
CA ILE A 16 2.49 -11.02 14.94
C ILE A 16 3.98 -11.40 14.88
N HIS A 17 4.81 -10.43 14.62
CA HIS A 17 6.25 -10.54 14.65
C HIS A 17 6.85 -9.53 15.65
N LEU A 18 8.17 -9.56 15.85
CA LEU A 18 8.87 -8.69 16.81
C LEU A 18 8.56 -7.19 16.60
N GLY A 19 8.41 -6.74 15.35
CA GLY A 19 8.05 -5.34 15.06
C GLY A 19 6.65 -4.97 15.58
N HIS A 20 5.69 -5.88 15.46
CA HIS A 20 4.36 -5.70 16.05
C HIS A 20 4.43 -5.68 17.58
N ALA A 21 5.18 -6.60 18.17
CA ALA A 21 5.36 -6.66 19.63
C ALA A 21 6.00 -5.38 20.17
N LEU A 22 7.09 -4.92 19.55
CA LEU A 22 7.77 -3.69 19.93
C LEU A 22 6.83 -2.49 19.86
N ASN A 23 6.10 -2.32 18.76
CA ASN A 23 5.17 -1.21 18.58
C ASN A 23 4.07 -1.20 19.66
N LYS A 24 3.43 -2.34 19.92
CA LYS A 24 2.32 -2.43 20.86
C LYS A 24 2.79 -2.32 22.31
N ILE A 25 3.92 -2.91 22.67
CA ILE A 25 4.49 -2.84 24.04
C ILE A 25 4.90 -1.41 24.37
N LEU A 26 5.55 -0.68 23.44
CA LEU A 26 5.92 0.72 23.68
C LEU A 26 4.69 1.62 23.89
N LYS A 27 3.63 1.39 23.12
CA LYS A 27 2.36 2.10 23.32
C LYS A 27 1.71 1.74 24.67
N ASP A 28 1.74 0.48 25.05
CA ASP A 28 1.22 0.01 26.34
C ASP A 28 1.95 0.67 27.51
N PHE A 29 3.27 0.84 27.43
CA PHE A 29 4.04 1.59 28.45
C PHE A 29 3.53 3.04 28.57
N ILE A 30 3.31 3.72 27.47
CA ILE A 30 2.80 5.10 27.48
C ILE A 30 1.41 5.16 28.09
N VAL A 31 0.51 4.27 27.67
CA VAL A 31 -0.88 4.22 28.16
C VAL A 31 -0.91 3.94 29.66
N ARG A 32 -0.15 2.95 30.13
CA ARG A 32 -0.05 2.63 31.56
C ARG A 32 0.51 3.79 32.38
N TYR A 33 1.62 4.38 31.91
CA TYR A 33 2.22 5.54 32.55
C TYR A 33 1.22 6.70 32.69
N LYS A 34 0.50 7.01 31.61
CA LYS A 34 -0.49 8.09 31.61
C LYS A 34 -1.66 7.82 32.57
N ASN A 35 -2.14 6.57 32.63
CA ASN A 35 -3.17 6.20 33.60
C ASN A 35 -2.65 6.33 35.04
N MET A 36 -1.43 5.89 35.33
CA MET A 36 -0.80 6.05 36.68
C MET A 36 -0.55 7.52 37.02
N ALA A 37 -0.31 8.38 36.03
CA ALA A 37 -0.16 9.82 36.21
C ALA A 37 -1.48 10.61 36.32
N GLY A 38 -2.62 9.92 36.47
CA GLY A 38 -3.94 10.53 36.67
C GLY A 38 -4.67 10.99 35.41
N PHE A 39 -4.24 10.55 34.23
CA PHE A 39 -4.97 10.78 32.99
C PHE A 39 -5.98 9.64 32.75
N LYS A 40 -7.09 9.95 32.10
CA LYS A 40 -7.89 8.93 31.42
C LYS A 40 -7.25 8.66 30.07
N ALA A 41 -6.56 7.52 29.94
CA ALA A 41 -5.83 7.15 28.70
C ALA A 41 -6.43 5.88 28.09
N PRO A 42 -7.57 5.97 27.39
CA PRO A 42 -8.12 4.84 26.64
C PRO A 42 -7.20 4.51 25.45
N TYR A 43 -7.07 3.22 25.19
CA TYR A 43 -6.34 2.75 23.99
C TYR A 43 -7.28 1.87 23.17
N VAL A 44 -7.59 2.33 21.97
CA VAL A 44 -8.40 1.59 20.99
C VAL A 44 -7.48 1.02 19.94
N PRO A 45 -7.23 -0.30 19.94
CA PRO A 45 -6.43 -0.94 18.91
C PRO A 45 -7.16 -0.91 17.56
N GLY A 46 -6.40 -1.00 16.47
CA GLY A 46 -6.95 -1.04 15.12
C GLY A 46 -6.29 -2.07 14.23
N TRP A 47 -6.94 -2.37 13.11
CA TRP A 47 -6.40 -3.19 12.03
C TRP A 47 -6.61 -2.54 10.67
N ASP A 48 -5.52 -2.56 9.86
CA ASP A 48 -5.58 -2.25 8.45
C ASP A 48 -5.92 -3.54 7.68
N THR A 49 -7.02 -3.52 6.95
CA THR A 49 -7.60 -4.72 6.34
C THR A 49 -7.68 -4.63 4.82
N HIS A 50 -7.14 -3.58 4.23
CA HIS A 50 -7.16 -3.34 2.79
C HIS A 50 -5.77 -3.40 2.16
N GLY A 51 -5.76 -3.36 0.82
CA GLY A 51 -4.57 -3.19 0.03
C GLY A 51 -3.95 -4.48 -0.50
N LEU A 52 -2.97 -4.29 -1.37
CA LEU A 52 -2.26 -5.33 -2.10
C LEU A 52 -1.62 -6.39 -1.19
N PRO A 53 -0.98 -6.06 -0.05
CA PRO A 53 -0.38 -7.06 0.83
C PRO A 53 -1.38 -8.08 1.38
N THR A 54 -2.60 -7.66 1.63
CA THR A 54 -3.69 -8.54 2.09
C THR A 54 -4.20 -9.41 0.94
N GLU A 55 -4.44 -8.82 -0.22
CA GLU A 55 -4.93 -9.53 -1.41
C GLU A 55 -3.97 -10.63 -1.84
N LEU A 56 -2.68 -10.35 -1.97
CA LEU A 56 -1.67 -11.33 -2.38
C LEU A 56 -1.61 -12.52 -1.42
N LYS A 57 -1.68 -12.28 -0.12
CA LYS A 57 -1.68 -13.36 0.87
C LYS A 57 -2.98 -14.17 0.86
N ALA A 58 -4.13 -13.52 0.67
CA ALA A 58 -5.41 -14.19 0.55
C ALA A 58 -5.45 -15.10 -0.69
N ARG A 59 -5.02 -14.58 -1.86
CA ARG A 59 -4.88 -15.36 -3.10
C ARG A 59 -3.95 -16.55 -2.92
N LYS A 60 -2.78 -16.33 -2.33
CA LYS A 60 -1.80 -17.41 -2.05
C LYS A 60 -2.39 -18.50 -1.16
N LYS A 61 -3.11 -18.12 -0.09
CA LYS A 61 -3.77 -19.07 0.81
C LYS A 61 -4.85 -19.89 0.09
N ALA A 62 -5.57 -19.27 -0.85
CA ALA A 62 -6.60 -19.93 -1.67
C ALA A 62 -6.02 -20.74 -2.84
N GLY A 63 -4.70 -20.71 -3.09
CA GLY A 63 -4.06 -21.36 -4.24
C GLY A 63 -4.36 -20.67 -5.58
N ILE A 64 -4.74 -19.39 -5.57
CA ILE A 64 -5.10 -18.62 -6.76
C ILE A 64 -3.88 -17.77 -7.17
N GLY A 65 -3.45 -17.93 -8.44
CA GLY A 65 -2.36 -17.11 -8.98
C GLY A 65 -2.71 -15.62 -9.02
N ASN A 66 -1.67 -14.76 -8.99
CA ASN A 66 -1.87 -13.30 -8.95
C ASN A 66 -2.62 -12.77 -10.19
N SER A 67 -2.35 -13.35 -11.35
CA SER A 67 -2.98 -12.99 -12.63
C SER A 67 -4.24 -13.81 -12.96
N ALA A 68 -4.67 -14.73 -12.07
CA ALA A 68 -5.87 -15.52 -12.32
C ALA A 68 -7.13 -14.64 -12.26
N GLU A 69 -8.02 -14.83 -13.22
CA GLU A 69 -9.31 -14.14 -13.26
C GLU A 69 -10.20 -14.62 -12.10
N ILE A 70 -10.65 -13.67 -11.31
CA ILE A 70 -11.63 -13.85 -10.24
C ILE A 70 -12.55 -12.62 -10.24
N SER A 71 -13.82 -12.80 -9.98
CA SER A 71 -14.72 -11.64 -9.89
C SER A 71 -14.33 -10.75 -8.69
N VAL A 72 -14.49 -9.43 -8.87
CA VAL A 72 -14.16 -8.45 -7.81
C VAL A 72 -14.95 -8.74 -6.53
N VAL A 73 -16.19 -9.20 -6.65
CA VAL A 73 -17.04 -9.51 -5.50
C VAL A 73 -16.54 -10.74 -4.74
N GLU A 74 -16.14 -11.78 -5.45
CA GLU A 74 -15.58 -13.00 -4.83
C GLU A 74 -14.23 -12.69 -4.17
N LEU A 75 -13.36 -11.95 -4.85
CA LEU A 75 -12.08 -11.52 -4.30
C LEU A 75 -12.26 -10.73 -3.01
N ARG A 76 -13.17 -9.77 -2.98
CA ARG A 76 -13.46 -8.98 -1.77
C ARG A 76 -13.98 -9.83 -0.62
N LYS A 77 -14.89 -10.76 -0.87
CA LYS A 77 -15.38 -11.69 0.16
C LYS A 77 -14.26 -12.57 0.70
N MET A 78 -13.44 -13.12 -0.18
CA MET A 78 -12.28 -13.93 0.20
C MET A 78 -11.30 -13.14 1.07
N CYS A 79 -10.99 -11.89 0.71
CA CYS A 79 -10.13 -11.03 1.51
C CYS A 79 -10.76 -10.69 2.87
N GLU A 80 -12.06 -10.42 2.91
CA GLU A 80 -12.78 -10.14 4.15
C GLU A 80 -12.74 -11.32 5.13
N GLU A 81 -13.00 -12.54 4.65
CA GLU A 81 -12.93 -13.75 5.48
C GLU A 81 -11.50 -14.00 5.97
N PHE A 82 -10.53 -13.80 5.07
CA PHE A 82 -9.11 -13.95 5.40
C PHE A 82 -8.68 -13.02 6.54
N VAL A 83 -9.00 -11.74 6.48
CA VAL A 83 -8.57 -10.76 7.48
C VAL A 83 -9.30 -10.95 8.82
N LYS A 84 -10.57 -11.34 8.81
CA LYS A 84 -11.34 -11.58 10.05
C LYS A 84 -10.67 -12.65 10.90
N GLY A 85 -10.20 -13.74 10.31
CA GLY A 85 -9.46 -14.78 11.02
C GLY A 85 -8.17 -14.24 11.67
N TYR A 86 -7.38 -13.49 10.93
CA TYR A 86 -6.13 -12.92 11.46
C TYR A 86 -6.33 -11.81 12.49
N ILE A 87 -7.44 -11.08 12.45
CA ILE A 87 -7.78 -10.12 13.50
C ILE A 87 -7.93 -10.85 14.84
N ASP A 88 -8.62 -11.98 14.87
CA ASP A 88 -8.83 -12.77 16.09
C ASP A 88 -7.54 -13.41 16.60
N ASP A 89 -6.73 -13.96 15.69
CA ASP A 89 -5.41 -14.52 16.00
C ASP A 89 -4.49 -13.46 16.60
N GLN A 90 -4.32 -12.32 15.93
CA GLN A 90 -3.48 -11.22 16.40
C GLN A 90 -4.00 -10.61 17.72
N ARG A 91 -5.32 -10.47 17.88
CA ARG A 91 -5.94 -10.02 19.13
C ARG A 91 -5.53 -10.92 20.29
N THR A 92 -5.61 -12.23 20.09
CA THR A 92 -5.21 -13.22 21.09
C THR A 92 -3.71 -13.11 21.43
N GLN A 93 -2.88 -12.96 20.41
CA GLN A 93 -1.43 -12.81 20.56
C GLN A 93 -1.06 -11.52 21.29
N PHE A 94 -1.68 -10.37 20.96
CA PHE A 94 -1.44 -9.10 21.67
C PHE A 94 -1.93 -9.14 23.12
N LYS A 95 -3.08 -9.75 23.39
CA LYS A 95 -3.58 -9.98 24.75
C LYS A 95 -2.58 -10.83 25.56
N ARG A 96 -1.97 -11.85 24.93
CA ARG A 96 -0.94 -12.67 25.56
C ARG A 96 0.33 -11.89 25.91
N LEU A 97 0.69 -10.87 25.15
CA LEU A 97 1.78 -9.95 25.47
C LEU A 97 1.45 -9.02 26.65
N GLY A 98 0.22 -9.04 27.16
CA GLY A 98 -0.24 -8.21 28.26
C GLY A 98 -0.61 -6.78 27.86
N VAL A 99 -0.75 -6.48 26.58
CA VAL A 99 -1.15 -5.15 26.09
C VAL A 99 -2.59 -4.87 26.48
N ILE A 100 -2.84 -3.76 27.16
CA ILE A 100 -4.17 -3.30 27.58
C ILE A 100 -4.81 -2.46 26.48
N GLY A 101 -6.09 -2.68 26.19
CA GLY A 101 -6.86 -1.92 25.22
C GLY A 101 -8.29 -2.39 25.08
N GLU A 102 -9.07 -1.65 24.30
CA GLU A 102 -10.49 -1.93 23.96
C GLU A 102 -10.57 -3.03 22.88
N TRP A 103 -10.13 -4.24 23.24
CA TRP A 103 -10.01 -5.35 22.29
C TRP A 103 -11.35 -5.86 21.75
N ASP A 104 -12.46 -5.56 22.43
CA ASP A 104 -13.80 -6.01 22.05
C ASP A 104 -14.47 -5.03 21.09
N ASN A 105 -14.01 -3.79 21.06
CA ASN A 105 -14.50 -2.78 20.13
C ASN A 105 -13.34 -2.04 19.43
N PRO A 106 -12.49 -2.74 18.68
CA PRO A 106 -11.40 -2.12 17.92
C PRO A 106 -11.94 -1.33 16.73
N TYR A 107 -11.13 -0.41 16.18
CA TYR A 107 -11.42 0.10 14.86
C TYR A 107 -10.84 -0.84 13.79
N ILE A 108 -11.60 -1.05 12.73
CA ILE A 108 -11.23 -1.92 11.61
C ILE A 108 -11.56 -1.16 10.34
N THR A 109 -10.58 -0.99 9.46
CA THR A 109 -10.76 -0.19 8.23
C THR A 109 -11.81 -0.76 7.28
N LEU A 110 -12.12 -2.07 7.39
CA LEU A 110 -13.19 -2.76 6.63
C LEU A 110 -14.62 -2.40 7.10
N LYS A 111 -14.76 -1.77 8.28
CA LYS A 111 -16.10 -1.38 8.76
C LYS A 111 -16.69 -0.28 7.88
N LYS A 112 -17.97 -0.41 7.53
CA LYS A 112 -18.67 0.55 6.64
C LYS A 112 -18.62 1.98 7.16
N GLU A 113 -18.68 2.15 8.48
CA GLU A 113 -18.58 3.44 9.13
C GLU A 113 -17.21 4.09 8.90
N PHE A 114 -16.14 3.28 8.91
CA PHE A 114 -14.79 3.76 8.64
C PHE A 114 -14.63 4.16 7.16
N GLU A 115 -15.09 3.33 6.24
CA GLU A 115 -15.07 3.63 4.80
C GLU A 115 -15.90 4.89 4.48
N GLN A 116 -17.04 5.07 5.14
CA GLN A 116 -17.86 6.26 4.99
C GLN A 116 -17.11 7.54 5.37
N GLU A 117 -16.38 7.54 6.47
CA GLU A 117 -15.60 8.70 6.89
C GLU A 117 -14.43 8.98 5.92
N GLN A 118 -13.78 7.96 5.41
CA GLN A 118 -12.76 8.13 4.36
C GLN A 118 -13.35 8.80 3.11
N ILE A 119 -14.52 8.36 2.65
CA ILE A 119 -15.19 8.97 1.48
C ILE A 119 -15.55 10.43 1.75
N LYS A 120 -16.02 10.78 2.96
CA LYS A 120 -16.31 12.17 3.33
C LYS A 120 -15.06 13.04 3.30
N VAL A 121 -13.94 12.57 3.84
CA VAL A 121 -12.66 13.28 3.80
C VAL A 121 -12.19 13.46 2.35
N PHE A 122 -12.25 12.41 1.54
CA PHE A 122 -11.90 12.48 0.12
C PHE A 122 -12.77 13.52 -0.62
N ALA A 123 -14.08 13.51 -0.41
CA ALA A 123 -15.00 14.47 -1.01
C ALA A 123 -14.69 15.91 -0.59
N ALA A 124 -14.36 16.14 0.69
CA ALA A 124 -13.97 17.45 1.18
C ALA A 124 -12.66 17.96 0.56
N MET A 125 -11.68 17.08 0.36
CA MET A 125 -10.42 17.40 -0.33
C MET A 125 -10.65 17.72 -1.80
N ALA A 126 -11.49 16.92 -2.49
CA ALA A 126 -11.85 17.16 -3.88
C ALA A 126 -12.57 18.51 -4.06
N SER A 127 -13.52 18.83 -3.18
CA SER A 127 -14.25 20.11 -3.19
C SER A 127 -13.36 21.34 -2.98
N LYS A 128 -12.22 21.16 -2.29
CA LYS A 128 -11.20 22.21 -2.09
C LYS A 128 -10.17 22.27 -3.22
N GLY A 129 -10.30 21.44 -4.26
CA GLY A 129 -9.37 21.41 -5.38
C GLY A 129 -8.02 20.73 -5.10
N TYR A 130 -7.86 20.03 -3.98
CA TYR A 130 -6.61 19.33 -3.63
C TYR A 130 -6.42 18.02 -4.42
N ILE A 131 -7.50 17.48 -4.96
CA ILE A 131 -7.49 16.24 -5.75
C ILE A 131 -7.84 16.57 -7.18
N TYR A 132 -6.96 16.17 -8.10
CA TYR A 132 -7.15 16.35 -9.54
C TYR A 132 -6.60 15.13 -10.30
N LYS A 133 -7.08 14.91 -11.51
CA LYS A 133 -6.57 13.87 -12.41
C LYS A 133 -5.32 14.39 -13.13
N GLY A 134 -4.21 13.70 -12.98
CA GLY A 134 -2.95 14.02 -13.66
C GLY A 134 -2.31 12.77 -14.25
N LEU A 135 -1.33 12.97 -15.14
CA LEU A 135 -0.51 11.89 -15.70
C LEU A 135 0.91 12.05 -15.16
N LYS A 136 1.45 10.98 -14.62
CA LYS A 136 2.86 10.86 -14.25
C LYS A 136 3.35 9.43 -14.46
N PRO A 137 4.66 9.20 -14.73
CA PRO A 137 5.22 7.87 -14.69
C PRO A 137 5.06 7.25 -13.29
N VAL A 138 4.68 5.99 -13.24
CA VAL A 138 4.55 5.20 -12.00
C VAL A 138 5.19 3.84 -12.21
N TYR A 139 5.67 3.23 -11.13
CA TYR A 139 6.09 1.84 -11.17
C TYR A 139 4.88 0.93 -11.35
N TRP A 140 5.02 -0.04 -12.22
CA TRP A 140 3.96 -1.00 -12.55
C TRP A 140 4.48 -2.42 -12.42
N CYS A 141 3.75 -3.27 -11.71
CA CYS A 141 4.00 -4.69 -11.63
C CYS A 141 3.14 -5.43 -12.66
N SER A 142 3.76 -6.05 -13.65
CA SER A 142 3.04 -6.84 -14.68
C SER A 142 2.46 -8.14 -14.13
N ASP A 143 3.05 -8.72 -13.08
CA ASP A 143 2.57 -9.93 -12.43
C ASP A 143 1.33 -9.68 -11.57
N CYS A 144 1.35 -8.59 -10.80
CA CYS A 144 0.22 -8.18 -9.97
C CYS A 144 -0.84 -7.35 -10.73
N ASN A 145 -0.54 -6.89 -11.95
CA ASN A 145 -1.38 -6.00 -12.76
C ASN A 145 -1.82 -4.72 -12.00
N THR A 146 -0.87 -4.09 -11.30
CA THR A 146 -1.16 -2.87 -10.53
C THR A 146 0.03 -1.93 -10.49
N ALA A 147 -0.25 -0.63 -10.26
CA ALA A 147 0.77 0.33 -9.88
C ALA A 147 1.28 0.04 -8.47
N LEU A 148 2.56 0.31 -8.24
CA LEU A 148 3.21 0.12 -6.94
C LEU A 148 3.48 1.46 -6.28
N ALA A 149 3.28 1.52 -4.96
CA ALA A 149 3.83 2.57 -4.13
C ALA A 149 5.35 2.35 -3.97
N GLU A 150 6.09 3.40 -3.66
CA GLU A 150 7.56 3.32 -3.52
C GLU A 150 8.00 2.28 -2.47
N ALA A 151 7.24 2.14 -1.39
CA ALA A 151 7.51 1.16 -0.33
C ALA A 151 7.21 -0.30 -0.72
N GLU A 152 6.55 -0.52 -1.84
CA GLU A 152 6.19 -1.85 -2.35
C GLU A 152 7.17 -2.35 -3.42
N ILE A 153 8.17 -1.53 -3.78
CA ILE A 153 9.14 -1.85 -4.84
C ILE A 153 10.25 -2.71 -4.24
N GLU A 154 10.45 -3.87 -4.81
CA GLU A 154 11.59 -4.72 -4.54
C GLU A 154 12.55 -4.69 -5.72
N TYR A 155 13.85 -4.55 -5.43
CA TYR A 155 14.90 -4.51 -6.44
C TYR A 155 15.62 -5.85 -6.50
N ALA A 156 15.75 -6.39 -7.71
CA ALA A 156 16.50 -7.61 -7.97
C ALA A 156 17.30 -7.43 -9.27
N GLU A 157 18.32 -8.26 -9.44
CA GLU A 157 19.02 -8.35 -10.71
C GLU A 157 18.13 -9.11 -11.71
N ASP A 158 17.78 -8.41 -12.81
CA ASP A 158 16.94 -8.96 -13.88
C ASP A 158 17.65 -8.78 -15.23
N PRO A 159 17.91 -9.86 -15.97
CA PRO A 159 18.54 -9.77 -17.30
C PRO A 159 17.65 -9.00 -18.25
N CYS A 160 18.09 -7.82 -18.65
CA CYS A 160 17.39 -6.95 -19.58
C CYS A 160 18.16 -6.83 -20.89
N HIS A 161 17.49 -7.11 -22.00
CA HIS A 161 18.07 -6.85 -23.32
C HIS A 161 17.94 -5.36 -23.65
N SER A 162 19.07 -4.71 -23.87
CA SER A 162 19.10 -3.34 -24.38
C SER A 162 19.60 -3.32 -25.82
N ILE A 163 19.03 -2.45 -26.62
CA ILE A 163 19.38 -2.31 -28.02
C ILE A 163 19.65 -0.86 -28.38
N TYR A 164 20.50 -0.66 -29.40
CA TYR A 164 20.66 0.62 -30.04
C TYR A 164 20.06 0.56 -31.44
N GLY A 165 18.95 1.27 -31.64
CA GLY A 165 18.32 1.44 -32.94
C GLY A 165 18.96 2.58 -33.73
N LYS A 166 19.30 2.35 -35.01
CA LYS A 166 19.82 3.37 -35.89
C LYS A 166 18.80 3.71 -36.99
N PHE A 167 18.31 4.92 -36.98
CA PHE A 167 17.27 5.39 -37.91
C PHE A 167 17.88 6.46 -38.84
N LYS A 168 17.70 6.28 -40.14
CA LYS A 168 18.14 7.24 -41.13
C LYS A 168 17.22 8.46 -41.11
N VAL A 169 17.83 9.65 -41.13
CA VAL A 169 17.07 10.91 -41.28
C VAL A 169 16.70 11.07 -42.75
N THR A 170 15.39 11.11 -43.02
CA THR A 170 14.84 11.27 -44.37
C THR A 170 14.47 12.72 -44.69
N ASP A 171 14.08 13.47 -43.66
CA ASP A 171 13.75 14.89 -43.72
C ASP A 171 14.17 15.56 -42.40
N ASP A 172 14.81 16.73 -42.48
CA ASP A 172 15.25 17.51 -41.32
C ASP A 172 14.62 18.92 -41.27
N MET A 173 13.71 19.22 -42.17
CA MET A 173 13.13 20.56 -42.35
C MET A 173 14.19 21.66 -42.48
N GLY A 174 15.34 21.33 -43.07
CA GLY A 174 16.47 22.22 -43.25
C GLY A 174 17.34 22.51 -42.03
N LYS A 175 17.03 21.93 -40.86
CA LYS A 175 17.69 22.25 -39.56
C LYS A 175 19.08 21.62 -39.45
N LEU A 176 19.23 20.37 -39.79
CA LEU A 176 20.53 19.68 -39.74
C LEU A 176 21.38 20.02 -40.96
N SER A 177 20.76 20.16 -42.13
CA SER A 177 21.42 20.58 -43.36
C SER A 177 22.01 21.98 -43.24
N ALA A 178 21.37 22.90 -42.56
CA ALA A 178 21.90 24.24 -42.26
C ALA A 178 23.16 24.20 -41.39
N LEU A 179 23.38 23.11 -40.62
CA LEU A 179 24.61 22.87 -39.82
C LEU A 179 25.66 22.06 -40.57
N GLY A 180 25.46 21.81 -41.87
CA GLY A 180 26.40 21.06 -42.71
C GLY A 180 26.21 19.55 -42.70
N ALA A 181 25.12 19.05 -42.13
CA ALA A 181 24.84 17.62 -42.15
C ALA A 181 24.35 17.16 -43.52
N VAL A 182 24.83 15.99 -43.95
CA VAL A 182 24.41 15.37 -45.22
C VAL A 182 23.31 14.35 -44.89
N LEU A 183 22.06 14.65 -45.26
CA LEU A 183 20.85 13.88 -44.88
C LEU A 183 20.99 12.38 -45.16
N ASN A 184 21.46 12.01 -46.37
CA ASN A 184 21.60 10.59 -46.72
C ASN A 184 22.66 9.82 -45.93
N LYS A 185 23.50 10.53 -45.15
CA LYS A 185 24.56 9.98 -44.30
C LYS A 185 24.27 10.24 -42.79
N THR A 186 23.16 10.91 -42.48
CA THR A 186 22.81 11.28 -41.13
C THR A 186 21.79 10.26 -40.53
N TYR A 187 22.04 9.85 -39.30
CA TYR A 187 21.23 8.89 -38.59
C TYR A 187 21.03 9.35 -37.15
N ILE A 188 19.90 8.98 -36.59
CA ILE A 188 19.58 9.13 -35.15
C ILE A 188 19.80 7.76 -34.54
N ALA A 189 20.57 7.70 -33.46
CA ALA A 189 20.69 6.51 -32.61
C ALA A 189 19.81 6.65 -31.41
N ILE A 190 19.01 5.66 -31.15
CA ILE A 190 18.12 5.58 -29.99
C ILE A 190 18.49 4.32 -29.21
N TRP A 191 18.71 4.49 -27.92
CA TRP A 191 18.88 3.38 -26.99
C TRP A 191 17.55 3.06 -26.32
N THR A 192 17.26 1.76 -26.16
CA THR A 192 16.07 1.28 -25.43
C THR A 192 16.33 -0.10 -24.84
#